data_2cb9255f8f8798c10e89cac5c73c8bc3
#
_entry.id   2cb9255f8f8798c10e89cac5c73c8bc3
#
_cell.length_a   1.000
_cell.length_b   1.000
_cell.length_c   1.000
_cell.angle_alpha   90.00
_cell.angle_beta   90.00
_cell.angle_gamma   90.00
#
_symmetry.space_group_name_H-M   'P 1'
#
loop_
_entity.id
_entity.type
_entity.pdbx_description
1 polymer ?
#
loop_
_entity_poly.entity_id
_entity_poly.type
_entity_poly.pdbx_seq_one_letter_code
_entity_poly.pdbx_strand_id
1 'polypeptide(L)'
;MIYIVLGASCSGKSTLVVNTWMKGSNQREFKDILTVLETEKAYLIGKWLYDARVKGLDRISRKQIPLIVKQVKRIIGKGKDIVLEGDKVAAEPILNELLKINVQCQLYLIKCTKETSISRNRRNGSTQKESSIKAVAQKAENLFWKFAQKMNGGIISTEHQPVWENFSLKTVHPYYPYDNSNNGNMRDDFAVFILTHGRADNVVTVPAIKKAGYTGKIYYIIDDEDDQAEEYKKNFGADQVIVFNKQEAYDRADTMDNFNDHRAIIYARNECWRIAEKLRLKYFLMLDDDYRSIDYRYEEDGKLKSKPLHDLDRVFESMIQFLEVSGADTVAFCQGGDFIGGVDGGKFKKELLRKAMNSFFCKTDTPIEYRGTMNEDVVTYTTLSSRGHLFFSYTKYCVVQLPTQSLSGGMTDAYKEGGTYLKSFYAIMSMPSSVKVSMMYTKHKRIHHRVNWEHTAPKILNEKWRKERKEES
;
A
#
# COMPACT_ATOMS: atom_id res chain seq x y z
N MET A 1 21.69 18.12 0.18
CA MET A 1 20.57 17.45 0.84
C MET A 1 21.04 16.78 2.13
N ILE A 2 20.17 16.60 3.13
CA ILE A 2 20.50 15.86 4.36
C ILE A 2 19.76 14.51 4.34
N TYR A 3 20.50 13.42 4.36
CA TYR A 3 19.96 12.05 4.45
C TYR A 3 20.06 11.55 5.88
N ILE A 4 18.97 11.05 6.42
CA ILE A 4 18.87 10.51 7.77
C ILE A 4 18.42 9.05 7.66
N VAL A 5 19.23 8.11 8.13
CA VAL A 5 18.98 6.68 7.99
C VAL A 5 18.73 6.05 9.36
N LEU A 6 17.48 5.69 9.62
CA LEU A 6 17.00 5.06 10.84
C LEU A 6 16.75 3.55 10.63
N GLY A 7 16.62 2.80 11.71
CA GLY A 7 16.25 1.37 11.69
C GLY A 7 16.87 0.60 12.84
N ALA A 8 16.48 -0.66 12.98
CA ALA A 8 17.01 -1.58 13.98
C ALA A 8 18.51 -1.83 13.81
N SER A 9 19.15 -2.33 14.85
CA SER A 9 20.50 -2.92 14.72
C SER A 9 20.43 -4.07 13.71
N CYS A 10 21.47 -4.20 12.88
CA CYS A 10 21.53 -5.23 11.81
C CYS A 10 20.40 -5.18 10.77
N SER A 11 19.67 -4.06 10.63
CA SER A 11 18.65 -3.89 9.60
C SER A 11 19.21 -3.61 8.20
N GLY A 12 20.51 -3.30 8.08
CA GLY A 12 21.16 -2.99 6.79
C GLY A 12 21.45 -1.50 6.55
N LYS A 13 21.24 -0.63 7.54
CA LYS A 13 21.53 0.81 7.44
C LYS A 13 22.92 1.12 6.91
N SER A 14 23.93 0.60 7.60
CA SER A 14 25.33 0.86 7.23
C SER A 14 25.68 0.28 5.86
N THR A 15 25.12 -0.85 5.47
CA THR A 15 25.31 -1.44 4.13
C THR A 15 24.74 -0.52 3.06
N LEU A 16 23.53 0.03 3.27
CA LEU A 16 22.95 1.01 2.36
C LEU A 16 23.84 2.23 2.19
N VAL A 17 24.35 2.77 3.31
CA VAL A 17 25.19 3.98 3.31
C VAL A 17 26.52 3.71 2.58
N VAL A 18 27.19 2.61 2.90
CA VAL A 18 28.47 2.23 2.25
C VAL A 18 28.28 2.09 0.74
N ASN A 19 27.30 1.33 0.30
CA ASN A 19 27.09 1.06 -1.13
C ASN A 19 26.60 2.29 -1.91
N THR A 20 25.90 3.22 -1.23
CA THR A 20 25.35 4.42 -1.89
C THR A 20 26.39 5.54 -2.01
N TRP A 21 27.13 5.83 -0.93
CA TRP A 21 27.97 7.03 -0.85
C TRP A 21 29.46 6.77 -0.71
N MET A 22 29.90 5.56 -0.32
CA MET A 22 31.30 5.25 -0.06
C MET A 22 31.93 4.39 -1.15
N LYS A 23 31.26 3.32 -1.60
CA LYS A 23 31.81 2.35 -2.55
C LYS A 23 32.17 3.02 -3.88
N GLY A 24 33.42 2.84 -4.31
CA GLY A 24 33.94 3.41 -5.55
C GLY A 24 34.21 4.92 -5.52
N SER A 25 34.23 5.53 -4.34
CA SER A 25 34.55 6.96 -4.15
C SER A 25 35.88 7.13 -3.43
N ASN A 26 36.65 8.14 -3.80
CA ASN A 26 37.79 8.59 -2.99
C ASN A 26 37.28 9.10 -1.64
N GLN A 27 37.97 8.71 -0.57
CA GLN A 27 37.53 8.97 0.79
C GLN A 27 38.64 9.69 1.59
N ARG A 28 38.23 10.72 2.32
CA ARG A 28 39.10 11.47 3.21
C ARG A 28 38.41 11.66 4.57
N GLU A 29 39.03 11.14 5.63
CA GLU A 29 38.58 11.41 6.99
C GLU A 29 39.23 12.68 7.52
N PHE A 30 38.49 13.53 8.16
CA PHE A 30 38.99 14.68 8.90
C PHE A 30 38.20 14.86 10.20
N LYS A 31 38.86 15.45 11.18
CA LYS A 31 38.26 15.79 12.47
C LYS A 31 37.95 17.27 12.51
N ASP A 32 36.69 17.59 12.69
CA ASP A 32 36.21 18.95 12.95
C ASP A 32 35.52 18.95 14.33
N ILE A 33 34.27 19.41 14.48
CA ILE A 33 33.47 19.25 15.71
C ILE A 33 33.28 17.77 16.01
N LEU A 34 32.92 17.00 15.00
CA LEU A 34 32.91 15.53 15.00
C LEU A 34 33.81 15.00 13.87
N THR A 35 34.11 13.72 13.91
CA THR A 35 34.77 13.06 12.77
C THR A 35 33.82 13.06 11.58
N VAL A 36 34.34 13.41 10.41
CA VAL A 36 33.61 13.42 9.14
C VAL A 36 34.41 12.65 8.11
N LEU A 37 33.76 11.73 7.43
CA LEU A 37 34.29 11.09 6.24
C LEU A 37 33.75 11.84 5.01
N GLU A 38 34.63 12.43 4.25
CA GLU A 38 34.30 13.08 2.99
C GLU A 38 34.47 12.06 1.84
N THR A 39 33.46 11.98 1.00
CA THR A 39 33.49 11.24 -0.26
C THR A 39 33.28 12.22 -1.43
N GLU A 40 33.30 11.74 -2.66
CA GLU A 40 32.98 12.58 -3.81
C GLU A 40 31.54 13.12 -3.76
N LYS A 41 30.62 12.37 -3.17
CA LYS A 41 29.17 12.65 -3.18
C LYS A 41 28.66 13.26 -1.89
N ALA A 42 29.28 12.92 -0.76
CA ALA A 42 28.69 13.24 0.54
C ALA A 42 29.71 13.44 1.66
N TYR A 43 29.28 14.12 2.72
CA TYR A 43 29.89 14.16 4.04
C TYR A 43 29.14 13.20 4.97
N LEU A 44 29.81 12.16 5.48
CA LEU A 44 29.27 11.20 6.42
C LEU A 44 29.73 11.56 7.84
N ILE A 45 28.81 11.96 8.71
CA ILE A 45 29.14 12.37 10.07
C ILE A 45 29.24 11.13 10.97
N GLY A 46 30.33 11.01 11.73
CA GLY A 46 30.60 9.89 12.63
C GLY A 46 31.90 9.18 12.29
N LYS A 47 32.19 8.11 13.04
CA LYS A 47 33.39 7.30 12.79
C LYS A 47 33.05 6.20 11.78
N TRP A 48 33.62 6.27 10.61
CA TRP A 48 33.50 5.30 9.53
C TRP A 48 34.84 4.59 9.34
N LEU A 49 34.88 3.26 9.50
CA LEU A 49 36.07 2.47 9.28
C LEU A 49 36.00 1.82 7.88
N TYR A 50 37.11 1.73 7.21
CA TYR A 50 37.26 1.16 5.86
C TYR A 50 36.89 -0.33 5.74
N ASP A 51 36.80 -1.01 6.86
CA ASP A 51 36.48 -2.40 6.90
C ASP A 51 34.96 -2.57 7.22
N ALA A 52 34.35 -3.68 6.80
CA ALA A 52 32.91 -3.99 6.80
C ALA A 52 32.18 -3.89 8.15
N ARG A 53 32.79 -3.36 9.21
CA ARG A 53 32.24 -3.18 10.57
C ARG A 53 31.96 -1.73 10.90
N VAL A 54 31.55 -0.97 9.94
CA VAL A 54 31.24 0.46 10.04
C VAL A 54 30.11 0.73 11.03
N LYS A 55 30.25 1.75 11.87
CA LYS A 55 29.27 2.09 12.91
C LYS A 55 28.93 3.58 12.99
N GLY A 56 29.02 4.33 11.92
CA GLY A 56 28.53 5.69 11.81
C GLY A 56 28.48 6.50 13.12
N LEU A 57 27.34 7.10 13.40
CA LEU A 57 27.07 7.87 14.63
C LEU A 57 26.89 7.00 15.89
N ASP A 58 26.74 5.70 15.78
CA ASP A 58 26.58 4.82 16.95
C ASP A 58 27.83 4.79 17.84
N ARG A 59 28.99 5.16 17.32
CA ARG A 59 30.25 5.25 18.06
C ARG A 59 30.50 6.57 18.79
N ILE A 60 29.71 7.59 18.56
CA ILE A 60 29.87 8.85 19.32
C ILE A 60 29.35 8.70 20.76
N SER A 61 29.95 9.42 21.70
CA SER A 61 29.47 9.45 23.08
C SER A 61 28.15 10.19 23.22
N ARG A 62 27.37 9.90 24.27
CA ARG A 62 26.11 10.64 24.53
C ARG A 62 26.33 12.15 24.67
N LYS A 63 27.48 12.60 25.22
CA LYS A 63 27.85 14.01 25.35
C LYS A 63 28.04 14.71 23.99
N GLN A 64 28.34 13.94 22.95
CA GLN A 64 28.59 14.47 21.59
C GLN A 64 27.29 14.55 20.76
N ILE A 65 26.17 13.99 21.20
CA ILE A 65 24.90 14.01 20.45
C ILE A 65 24.46 15.45 20.06
N PRO A 66 24.50 16.47 20.96
CA PRO A 66 24.14 17.84 20.60
C PRO A 66 25.08 18.46 19.56
N LEU A 67 26.28 17.91 19.38
CA LEU A 67 27.24 18.40 18.41
C LEU A 67 26.92 17.99 16.96
N ILE A 68 26.04 17.00 16.76
CA ILE A 68 25.62 16.56 15.42
C ILE A 68 25.04 17.72 14.62
N VAL A 69 24.12 18.46 15.19
CA VAL A 69 23.48 19.61 14.54
C VAL A 69 24.48 20.73 14.28
N LYS A 70 25.39 20.99 15.21
CA LYS A 70 26.47 21.96 15.02
C LYS A 70 27.39 21.59 13.87
N GLN A 71 27.74 20.30 13.76
CA GLN A 71 28.54 19.78 12.65
C GLN A 71 27.79 19.91 11.32
N VAL A 72 26.52 19.56 11.25
CA VAL A 72 25.69 19.73 10.07
C VAL A 72 25.70 21.20 9.62
N LYS A 73 25.40 22.15 10.53
CA LYS A 73 25.39 23.59 10.23
C LYS A 73 26.74 24.11 9.69
N ARG A 74 27.84 23.48 10.06
CA ARG A 74 29.17 23.89 9.63
C ARG A 74 29.57 23.42 8.23
N ILE A 75 29.03 22.25 7.81
CA ILE A 75 29.37 21.67 6.49
C ILE A 75 28.27 21.86 5.44
N ILE A 76 27.09 22.33 5.86
CA ILE A 76 25.99 22.61 4.96
C ILE A 76 26.38 23.72 3.96
N GLY A 77 25.97 23.58 2.71
CA GLY A 77 26.35 24.55 1.66
C GLY A 77 27.67 24.28 0.96
N LYS A 78 28.44 23.27 1.37
CA LYS A 78 29.71 22.89 0.72
C LYS A 78 29.53 22.04 -0.56
N GLY A 79 28.33 22.01 -1.15
CA GLY A 79 28.07 21.39 -2.45
C GLY A 79 27.91 19.86 -2.46
N LYS A 80 27.95 19.22 -1.29
CA LYS A 80 27.77 17.76 -1.16
C LYS A 80 26.60 17.44 -0.24
N ASP A 81 26.08 16.21 -0.38
CA ASP A 81 25.08 15.68 0.54
C ASP A 81 25.64 15.45 1.95
N ILE A 82 24.78 15.42 2.95
CA ILE A 82 25.17 15.11 4.33
C ILE A 82 24.42 13.84 4.75
N VAL A 83 25.13 12.84 5.25
CA VAL A 83 24.56 11.56 5.65
C VAL A 83 24.73 11.36 7.16
N LEU A 84 23.59 11.09 7.81
CA LEU A 84 23.48 10.79 9.23
C LEU A 84 22.90 9.38 9.39
N GLU A 85 23.68 8.45 9.95
CA GLU A 85 23.25 7.06 10.17
C GLU A 85 23.53 6.65 11.60
N GLY A 86 22.59 5.91 12.20
CA GLY A 86 22.75 5.31 13.52
C GLY A 86 21.60 5.65 14.49
N ASP A 87 21.59 4.94 15.63
CA ASP A 87 20.55 5.12 16.67
C ASP A 87 20.70 6.44 17.43
N LYS A 88 21.88 7.07 17.41
CA LYS A 88 22.15 8.36 18.05
C LYS A 88 21.45 9.54 17.36
N VAL A 89 21.24 9.46 16.05
CA VAL A 89 20.46 10.46 15.33
C VAL A 89 18.97 10.25 15.49
N ALA A 90 18.55 9.04 15.89
CA ALA A 90 17.17 8.70 16.20
C ALA A 90 16.75 9.34 17.57
N ALA A 91 16.74 10.66 17.61
CA ALA A 91 16.33 11.45 18.77
C ALA A 91 15.50 12.65 18.32
N GLU A 92 14.31 12.78 18.89
CA GLU A 92 13.36 13.84 18.51
C GLU A 92 13.95 15.26 18.58
N PRO A 93 14.73 15.64 19.60
CA PRO A 93 15.35 16.97 19.64
C PRO A 93 16.29 17.24 18.45
N ILE A 94 17.02 16.21 17.98
CA ILE A 94 17.91 16.34 16.82
C ILE A 94 17.11 16.55 15.54
N LEU A 95 16.10 15.73 15.32
CA LEU A 95 15.26 15.83 14.12
C LEU A 95 14.53 17.17 14.05
N ASN A 96 14.04 17.68 15.19
CA ASN A 96 13.45 19.02 15.26
C ASN A 96 14.46 20.14 14.93
N GLU A 97 15.68 20.04 15.41
CA GLU A 97 16.72 21.03 15.10
C GLU A 97 17.18 20.95 13.62
N LEU A 98 17.21 19.75 13.04
CA LEU A 98 17.52 19.58 11.62
C LEU A 98 16.43 20.21 10.72
N LEU A 99 15.16 20.09 11.11
CA LEU A 99 14.04 20.74 10.39
C LEU A 99 14.11 22.25 10.40
N LYS A 100 14.73 22.86 11.41
CA LYS A 100 14.94 24.32 11.47
C LYS A 100 16.03 24.81 10.50
N ILE A 101 16.83 23.89 9.97
CA ILE A 101 17.81 24.21 8.95
C ILE A 101 17.05 24.21 7.63
N ASN A 102 17.03 25.35 6.93
CA ASN A 102 16.30 25.49 5.65
C ASN A 102 16.99 24.71 4.51
N VAL A 103 17.02 23.38 4.63
CA VAL A 103 17.59 22.45 3.66
C VAL A 103 16.72 21.20 3.59
N GLN A 104 16.52 20.71 2.38
CA GLN A 104 15.75 19.49 2.14
C GLN A 104 16.34 18.29 2.90
N CYS A 105 15.52 17.67 3.74
CA CYS A 105 15.84 16.45 4.48
C CYS A 105 15.13 15.25 3.87
N GLN A 106 15.85 14.13 3.81
CA GLN A 106 15.32 12.84 3.38
C GLN A 106 15.48 11.84 4.53
N LEU A 107 14.37 11.32 5.04
CA LEU A 107 14.35 10.39 6.16
C LEU A 107 14.07 8.97 5.69
N TYR A 108 14.99 8.03 5.90
CA TYR A 108 14.81 6.64 5.58
C TYR A 108 14.65 5.76 6.82
N LEU A 109 13.65 4.88 6.80
CA LEU A 109 13.53 3.78 7.74
C LEU A 109 13.92 2.48 7.06
N ILE A 110 15.03 1.88 7.50
CA ILE A 110 15.44 0.56 7.05
C ILE A 110 14.75 -0.48 7.92
N LYS A 111 13.81 -1.22 7.32
CA LYS A 111 12.92 -2.15 8.02
C LYS A 111 13.22 -3.61 7.66
N CYS A 112 13.29 -4.45 8.67
CA CYS A 112 13.21 -5.91 8.57
C CYS A 112 12.44 -6.43 9.79
N THR A 113 12.04 -7.72 9.77
CA THR A 113 11.40 -8.32 10.94
C THR A 113 12.36 -8.36 12.12
N LYS A 114 11.81 -8.45 13.32
CA LYS A 114 12.60 -8.56 14.57
C LYS A 114 13.45 -9.82 14.55
N GLU A 115 12.88 -10.90 14.04
CA GLU A 115 13.51 -12.22 13.89
C GLU A 115 14.72 -12.15 12.96
N THR A 116 14.57 -11.50 11.81
CA THR A 116 15.66 -11.27 10.85
C THR A 116 16.77 -10.41 11.47
N SER A 117 16.42 -9.34 12.17
CA SER A 117 17.40 -8.49 12.88
C SER A 117 18.19 -9.27 13.93
N ILE A 118 17.50 -10.09 14.72
CA ILE A 118 18.11 -10.94 15.77
C ILE A 118 19.01 -12.01 15.11
N SER A 119 18.53 -12.68 14.07
CA SER A 119 19.31 -13.69 13.34
C SER A 119 20.60 -13.11 12.75
N ARG A 120 20.51 -11.94 12.12
CA ARG A 120 21.70 -11.21 11.58
C ARG A 120 22.65 -10.76 12.69
N ASN A 121 22.11 -10.31 13.84
CA ASN A 121 22.91 -9.93 14.98
C ASN A 121 23.74 -11.10 15.51
N ARG A 122 23.13 -12.28 15.67
CA ARG A 122 23.82 -13.51 16.08
C ARG A 122 24.87 -13.93 15.07
N ARG A 123 24.53 -13.93 13.77
CA ARG A 123 25.48 -14.28 12.68
C ARG A 123 26.69 -13.38 12.67
N ASN A 124 26.53 -12.10 12.98
CA ASN A 124 27.60 -11.11 13.03
C ASN A 124 28.44 -11.19 14.33
N GLY A 125 28.21 -12.18 15.19
CA GLY A 125 28.93 -12.33 16.46
C GLY A 125 28.69 -11.20 17.46
N SER A 126 27.58 -10.49 17.36
CA SER A 126 27.24 -9.38 18.24
C SER A 126 26.70 -9.88 19.58
N THR A 127 27.13 -9.24 20.66
CA THR A 127 26.65 -9.53 22.04
C THR A 127 25.42 -8.67 22.43
N GLN A 128 24.83 -7.94 21.49
CA GLN A 128 23.70 -7.06 21.78
C GLN A 128 22.46 -7.90 22.16
N LYS A 129 21.83 -7.55 23.30
CA LYS A 129 20.63 -8.23 23.81
C LYS A 129 19.45 -8.03 22.87
N GLU A 130 18.64 -9.05 22.69
CA GLU A 130 17.44 -9.02 21.82
C GLU A 130 16.44 -7.93 22.25
N SER A 131 16.27 -7.71 23.55
CA SER A 131 15.42 -6.62 24.08
C SER A 131 15.91 -5.24 23.61
N SER A 132 17.22 -5.03 23.53
CA SER A 132 17.81 -3.79 23.02
C SER A 132 17.56 -3.61 21.52
N ILE A 133 17.66 -4.67 20.73
CA ILE A 133 17.36 -4.64 19.29
C ILE A 133 15.90 -4.25 19.06
N LYS A 134 14.99 -4.87 19.81
CA LYS A 134 13.54 -4.57 19.77
C LYS A 134 13.26 -3.11 20.14
N ALA A 135 13.87 -2.61 21.20
CA ALA A 135 13.70 -1.23 21.67
C ALA A 135 14.20 -0.20 20.62
N VAL A 136 15.35 -0.45 19.99
CA VAL A 136 15.90 0.41 18.92
C VAL A 136 15.01 0.39 17.69
N ALA A 137 14.50 -0.78 17.29
CA ALA A 137 13.57 -0.91 16.18
C ALA A 137 12.30 -0.09 16.39
N GLN A 138 11.67 -0.26 17.56
CA GLN A 138 10.43 0.46 17.90
C GLN A 138 10.64 1.97 17.97
N LYS A 139 11.76 2.40 18.57
CA LYS A 139 12.11 3.82 18.64
C LYS A 139 12.31 4.43 17.26
N ALA A 140 13.04 3.75 16.38
CA ALA A 140 13.28 4.20 15.02
C ALA A 140 11.97 4.33 14.23
N GLU A 141 11.08 3.35 14.36
CA GLU A 141 9.77 3.34 13.71
C GLU A 141 8.87 4.47 14.23
N ASN A 142 8.76 4.66 15.54
CA ASN A 142 7.96 5.74 16.13
C ASN A 142 8.45 7.13 15.69
N LEU A 143 9.76 7.34 15.65
CA LEU A 143 10.34 8.60 15.19
C LEU A 143 10.14 8.80 13.69
N PHE A 144 10.31 7.75 12.90
CA PHE A 144 10.04 7.81 11.47
C PHE A 144 8.61 8.31 11.22
N TRP A 145 7.62 7.68 11.82
CA TRP A 145 6.21 8.06 11.62
C TRP A 145 5.90 9.49 12.08
N LYS A 146 6.59 9.97 13.10
CA LYS A 146 6.43 11.34 13.60
C LYS A 146 7.01 12.40 12.65
N PHE A 147 8.06 12.08 11.93
CA PHE A 147 8.84 13.03 11.13
C PHE A 147 8.77 12.79 9.62
N ALA A 148 8.28 11.65 9.17
CA ALA A 148 8.28 11.25 7.77
C ALA A 148 7.64 12.30 6.85
N GLN A 149 6.50 12.86 7.23
CA GLN A 149 5.83 13.90 6.49
C GLN A 149 6.66 15.18 6.34
N LYS A 150 7.39 15.57 7.37
CA LYS A 150 8.18 16.80 7.40
C LYS A 150 9.56 16.66 6.75
N MET A 151 10.03 15.42 6.57
CA MET A 151 11.37 15.10 6.10
C MET A 151 11.37 14.20 4.87
N ASN A 152 10.30 14.17 4.10
CA ASN A 152 10.16 13.30 2.93
C ASN A 152 10.58 11.85 3.24
N GLY A 153 9.78 11.17 4.08
CA GLY A 153 10.14 9.86 4.64
C GLY A 153 9.94 8.72 3.66
N GLY A 154 10.94 7.85 3.54
CA GLY A 154 10.87 6.62 2.75
C GLY A 154 11.17 5.37 3.57
N ILE A 155 10.49 4.26 3.31
CA ILE A 155 10.73 2.95 3.93
C ILE A 155 11.44 2.04 2.93
N ILE A 156 12.51 1.39 3.39
CA ILE A 156 13.27 0.41 2.61
C ILE A 156 13.22 -0.93 3.35
N SER A 157 12.58 -1.94 2.73
CA SER A 157 12.56 -3.29 3.29
C SER A 157 13.83 -4.05 2.93
N THR A 158 14.41 -4.72 3.92
CA THR A 158 15.59 -5.56 3.73
C THR A 158 15.31 -7.04 4.04
N GLU A 159 14.04 -7.42 4.19
CA GLU A 159 13.65 -8.78 4.60
C GLU A 159 14.13 -9.84 3.62
N HIS A 160 13.99 -9.59 2.34
CA HIS A 160 14.27 -10.52 1.26
C HIS A 160 15.48 -10.13 0.40
N GLN A 161 16.44 -9.39 0.95
CA GLN A 161 17.64 -9.00 0.21
C GLN A 161 18.72 -10.10 0.34
N PRO A 162 18.87 -10.97 -0.66
CA PRO A 162 19.82 -12.09 -0.58
C PRO A 162 21.26 -11.66 -0.78
N VAL A 163 21.51 -10.51 -1.42
CA VAL A 163 22.85 -10.05 -1.81
C VAL A 163 23.05 -8.61 -1.36
N TRP A 164 23.82 -8.45 -0.28
CA TRP A 164 24.15 -7.13 0.28
C TRP A 164 25.10 -6.30 -0.56
N GLU A 165 25.86 -6.93 -1.46
CA GLU A 165 26.88 -6.26 -2.26
C GLU A 165 26.36 -5.14 -3.15
N ASN A 166 25.12 -5.26 -3.62
CA ASN A 166 24.46 -4.27 -4.48
C ASN A 166 23.36 -3.47 -3.77
N PHE A 167 23.17 -3.65 -2.45
CA PHE A 167 22.13 -2.95 -1.69
C PHE A 167 22.49 -1.47 -1.52
N SER A 168 21.98 -0.62 -2.39
CA SER A 168 22.20 0.83 -2.40
C SER A 168 20.91 1.56 -2.80
N LEU A 169 20.85 2.88 -2.65
CA LEU A 169 19.71 3.68 -3.14
C LEU A 169 19.51 3.62 -4.66
N LYS A 170 20.51 3.17 -5.43
CA LYS A 170 20.36 2.93 -6.87
C LYS A 170 19.64 1.62 -7.20
N THR A 171 19.70 0.65 -6.29
CA THR A 171 19.16 -0.70 -6.49
C THR A 171 17.87 -0.96 -5.71
N VAL A 172 17.54 -0.12 -4.77
CA VAL A 172 16.31 -0.17 -3.99
C VAL A 172 15.50 1.08 -4.25
N HIS A 173 14.20 0.90 -4.41
CA HIS A 173 13.25 2.02 -4.48
C HIS A 173 12.61 2.15 -3.10
N PRO A 174 12.91 3.21 -2.33
CA PRO A 174 12.25 3.44 -1.07
C PRO A 174 10.75 3.68 -1.35
N TYR A 175 9.92 3.01 -0.57
CA TYR A 175 8.50 3.31 -0.54
C TYR A 175 8.32 4.59 0.28
N TYR A 176 7.83 5.63 -0.36
CA TYR A 176 7.50 6.89 0.31
C TYR A 176 6.05 6.82 0.79
N PRO A 177 5.79 6.65 2.10
CA PRO A 177 4.42 6.64 2.61
C PRO A 177 3.75 8.02 2.51
N TYR A 178 4.51 9.02 2.06
CA TYR A 178 4.05 10.41 1.95
C TYR A 178 4.69 11.10 0.76
N ASP A 179 3.90 11.41 -0.24
CA ASP A 179 4.27 12.44 -1.21
C ASP A 179 3.81 13.80 -0.66
N ASN A 180 4.76 14.64 -0.28
CA ASN A 180 4.49 16.01 0.17
C ASN A 180 4.36 17.00 -0.98
N SER A 181 4.40 16.56 -2.23
CA SER A 181 4.32 17.47 -3.38
C SER A 181 2.99 18.22 -3.45
N ASN A 182 1.96 17.71 -2.77
CA ASN A 182 0.62 18.27 -2.76
C ASN A 182 0.23 18.86 -1.40
N ASN A 183 0.92 19.84 -0.86
CA ASN A 183 0.47 20.76 0.22
C ASN A 183 -0.73 20.29 1.10
N GLY A 184 -0.88 19.00 1.37
CA GLY A 184 -1.97 18.43 2.18
C GLY A 184 -3.27 18.19 1.42
N ASN A 185 -3.36 18.42 0.11
CA ASN A 185 -4.52 18.09 -0.72
C ASN A 185 -4.27 16.80 -1.50
N MET A 186 -5.32 16.04 -1.73
CA MET A 186 -5.27 14.88 -2.60
C MET A 186 -4.89 15.28 -4.03
N ARG A 187 -4.18 14.41 -4.75
CA ARG A 187 -3.72 14.63 -6.13
C ARG A 187 -4.87 14.86 -7.10
N ASP A 188 -4.65 15.70 -8.12
CA ASP A 188 -5.70 16.12 -9.08
C ASP A 188 -6.04 15.05 -10.13
N ASP A 189 -5.14 14.10 -10.38
CA ASP A 189 -5.30 13.02 -11.35
C ASP A 189 -5.93 11.74 -10.77
N PHE A 190 -6.50 11.84 -9.56
CA PHE A 190 -7.20 10.77 -8.84
C PHE A 190 -8.59 11.19 -8.40
N ALA A 191 -9.54 10.25 -8.41
CA ALA A 191 -10.87 10.42 -7.82
C ALA A 191 -11.39 9.11 -7.21
N VAL A 192 -12.32 9.26 -6.26
CA VAL A 192 -13.13 8.15 -5.75
C VAL A 192 -14.42 8.08 -6.56
N PHE A 193 -14.75 6.90 -7.05
CA PHE A 193 -15.99 6.56 -7.72
C PHE A 193 -16.86 5.75 -6.76
N ILE A 194 -18.01 6.28 -6.40
CA ILE A 194 -19.00 5.59 -5.56
C ILE A 194 -20.02 4.97 -6.51
N LEU A 195 -20.07 3.64 -6.52
CA LEU A 195 -21.01 2.88 -7.31
C LEU A 195 -22.30 2.72 -6.49
N THR A 196 -23.41 3.21 -7.00
CA THR A 196 -24.68 3.25 -6.27
C THR A 196 -25.88 3.14 -7.21
N HIS A 197 -27.02 2.63 -6.74
CA HIS A 197 -28.27 2.55 -7.47
C HIS A 197 -29.45 2.52 -6.50
N GLY A 198 -30.42 3.42 -6.69
CA GLY A 198 -31.65 3.51 -5.89
C GLY A 198 -31.41 3.87 -4.42
N ARG A 199 -30.39 4.68 -4.09
CA ARG A 199 -29.98 5.01 -2.70
C ARG A 199 -29.54 6.45 -2.53
N ALA A 200 -30.14 7.41 -3.25
CA ALA A 200 -29.73 8.81 -3.21
C ALA A 200 -29.69 9.42 -1.79
N ASP A 201 -30.55 8.95 -0.89
CA ASP A 201 -30.58 9.40 0.52
C ASP A 201 -29.68 8.56 1.46
N ASN A 202 -29.05 7.50 0.97
CA ASN A 202 -28.37 6.53 1.84
C ASN A 202 -27.00 6.07 1.33
N VAL A 203 -26.22 6.99 0.79
CA VAL A 203 -24.82 6.75 0.40
C VAL A 203 -23.92 6.87 1.64
N VAL A 204 -23.78 5.77 2.38
CA VAL A 204 -23.10 5.73 3.69
C VAL A 204 -21.59 5.93 3.55
N THR A 205 -20.98 5.52 2.44
CA THR A 205 -19.54 5.57 2.20
C THR A 205 -18.99 7.00 2.19
N VAL A 206 -19.74 7.96 1.63
CA VAL A 206 -19.23 9.32 1.46
C VAL A 206 -19.01 10.04 2.79
N PRO A 207 -19.97 10.12 3.72
CA PRO A 207 -19.71 10.68 5.04
C PRO A 207 -18.61 9.93 5.80
N ALA A 208 -18.47 8.61 5.59
CA ALA A 208 -17.43 7.81 6.23
C ALA A 208 -16.02 8.20 5.74
N ILE A 209 -15.79 8.33 4.43
CA ILE A 209 -14.48 8.71 3.88
C ILE A 209 -14.14 10.19 4.16
N LYS A 210 -15.13 11.09 4.11
CA LYS A 210 -14.94 12.50 4.51
C LYS A 210 -14.53 12.62 5.98
N LYS A 211 -15.21 11.90 6.87
CA LYS A 211 -14.86 11.84 8.30
C LYS A 211 -13.47 11.26 8.53
N ALA A 212 -13.03 10.35 7.68
CA ALA A 212 -11.70 9.76 7.72
C ALA A 212 -10.61 10.65 7.09
N GLY A 213 -10.93 11.86 6.65
CA GLY A 213 -9.98 12.86 6.16
C GLY A 213 -9.71 12.81 4.65
N TYR A 214 -10.63 12.27 3.85
CA TYR A 214 -10.53 12.35 2.40
C TYR A 214 -10.97 13.73 1.89
N THR A 215 -10.09 14.41 1.14
CA THR A 215 -10.32 15.77 0.62
C THR A 215 -10.46 15.83 -0.91
N GLY A 216 -10.17 14.73 -1.60
CA GLY A 216 -10.13 14.68 -3.06
C GLY A 216 -11.51 14.61 -3.74
N LYS A 217 -11.48 14.45 -5.06
CA LYS A 217 -12.67 14.38 -5.90
C LYS A 217 -13.48 13.10 -5.65
N ILE A 218 -14.80 13.25 -5.60
CA ILE A 218 -15.76 12.15 -5.49
C ILE A 218 -16.75 12.26 -6.64
N TYR A 219 -17.00 11.15 -7.34
CA TYR A 219 -18.04 11.04 -8.34
C TYR A 219 -18.99 9.89 -7.97
N TYR A 220 -20.28 10.11 -8.19
CA TYR A 220 -21.33 9.13 -8.00
C TYR A 220 -21.67 8.53 -9.35
N ILE A 221 -21.44 7.23 -9.50
CA ILE A 221 -21.63 6.52 -10.75
C ILE A 221 -22.95 5.79 -10.67
N ILE A 222 -23.92 6.24 -11.44
CA ILE A 222 -25.26 5.69 -11.53
C ILE A 222 -25.60 5.36 -12.98
N ASP A 223 -26.55 4.47 -13.18
CA ASP A 223 -27.04 4.16 -14.54
C ASP A 223 -28.30 4.97 -14.88
N ASP A 224 -28.66 5.00 -16.17
CA ASP A 224 -29.81 5.75 -16.68
C ASP A 224 -31.17 5.09 -16.36
N GLU A 225 -31.19 3.88 -15.79
CA GLU A 225 -32.38 3.21 -15.25
C GLU A 225 -32.62 3.54 -13.77
N ASP A 226 -31.77 4.37 -13.13
CA ASP A 226 -31.95 4.76 -11.74
C ASP A 226 -32.98 5.91 -11.61
N ASP A 227 -34.15 5.59 -11.10
CA ASP A 227 -35.25 6.55 -10.89
C ASP A 227 -34.89 7.74 -9.98
N GLN A 228 -33.81 7.61 -9.18
CA GLN A 228 -33.36 8.65 -8.25
C GLN A 228 -32.27 9.56 -8.82
N ALA A 229 -32.01 9.52 -10.13
CA ALA A 229 -30.93 10.29 -10.74
C ALA A 229 -30.96 11.80 -10.42
N GLU A 230 -32.15 12.42 -10.46
CA GLU A 230 -32.31 13.84 -10.11
C GLU A 230 -32.11 14.10 -8.62
N GLU A 231 -32.44 13.14 -7.75
CA GLU A 231 -32.22 13.25 -6.32
C GLU A 231 -30.73 13.15 -5.97
N TYR A 232 -29.95 12.28 -6.64
CA TYR A 232 -28.50 12.27 -6.54
C TYR A 232 -27.90 13.62 -6.94
N LYS A 233 -28.32 14.21 -8.06
CA LYS A 233 -27.84 15.53 -8.50
C LYS A 233 -28.16 16.64 -7.51
N LYS A 234 -29.34 16.59 -6.90
CA LYS A 234 -29.76 17.52 -5.85
C LYS A 234 -28.95 17.37 -4.57
N ASN A 235 -28.69 16.14 -4.14
CA ASN A 235 -28.02 15.84 -2.87
C ASN A 235 -26.50 16.04 -2.94
N PHE A 236 -25.88 15.80 -4.10
CA PHE A 236 -24.42 15.74 -4.23
C PHE A 236 -23.84 16.73 -5.25
N GLY A 237 -24.66 17.39 -6.06
CA GLY A 237 -24.23 18.29 -7.13
C GLY A 237 -24.21 17.59 -8.50
N ALA A 238 -24.76 18.26 -9.51
CA ALA A 238 -24.91 17.71 -10.85
C ALA A 238 -23.58 17.40 -11.55
N ASP A 239 -22.52 18.11 -11.21
CA ASP A 239 -21.14 17.93 -11.70
C ASP A 239 -20.42 16.70 -11.08
N GLN A 240 -20.93 16.19 -9.96
CA GLN A 240 -20.37 15.01 -9.29
C GLN A 240 -21.13 13.71 -9.64
N VAL A 241 -22.31 13.81 -10.25
CA VAL A 241 -23.14 12.65 -10.61
C VAL A 241 -22.95 12.33 -12.09
N ILE A 242 -22.43 11.14 -12.37
CA ILE A 242 -22.18 10.65 -13.72
C ILE A 242 -23.14 9.53 -14.02
N VAL A 243 -23.97 9.76 -15.03
CA VAL A 243 -24.97 8.78 -15.50
C VAL A 243 -24.39 8.08 -16.72
N PHE A 244 -24.33 6.75 -16.71
CA PHE A 244 -23.95 5.96 -17.87
C PHE A 244 -25.16 5.22 -18.46
N ASN A 245 -25.10 4.88 -19.75
CA ASN A 245 -26.14 4.10 -20.40
C ASN A 245 -26.00 2.63 -20.05
N LYS A 246 -26.98 2.08 -19.34
CA LYS A 246 -26.96 0.71 -18.83
C LYS A 246 -27.09 -0.33 -19.92
N GLN A 247 -27.94 -0.09 -20.92
CA GLN A 247 -28.10 -1.00 -22.05
C GLN A 247 -26.81 -1.15 -22.84
N GLU A 248 -26.14 -0.02 -23.14
CA GLU A 248 -24.83 -0.08 -23.81
C GLU A 248 -23.77 -0.80 -22.97
N ALA A 249 -23.80 -0.64 -21.64
CA ALA A 249 -22.87 -1.33 -20.75
C ALA A 249 -23.19 -2.84 -20.69
N TYR A 250 -24.48 -3.21 -20.69
CA TYR A 250 -24.92 -4.59 -20.78
C TYR A 250 -24.48 -5.27 -22.09
N ASP A 251 -24.68 -4.62 -23.22
CA ASP A 251 -24.31 -5.16 -24.54
C ASP A 251 -22.80 -5.44 -24.68
N ARG A 252 -21.97 -4.73 -23.91
CA ARG A 252 -20.52 -4.93 -23.87
C ARG A 252 -20.04 -5.94 -22.84
N ALA A 253 -20.84 -6.23 -21.82
CA ALA A 253 -20.43 -7.04 -20.70
C ALA A 253 -20.63 -8.55 -20.96
N ASP A 254 -19.69 -9.36 -20.48
CA ASP A 254 -19.87 -10.80 -20.40
C ASP A 254 -20.54 -11.17 -19.06
N THR A 255 -21.86 -11.38 -19.10
CA THR A 255 -22.67 -11.74 -17.92
C THR A 255 -22.42 -13.19 -17.46
N MET A 256 -21.79 -14.01 -18.29
CA MET A 256 -21.59 -15.46 -18.06
C MET A 256 -22.88 -16.26 -17.92
N ASP A 257 -24.02 -15.68 -18.23
CA ASP A 257 -25.34 -16.32 -18.23
C ASP A 257 -26.24 -15.69 -19.31
N ASN A 258 -27.43 -16.23 -19.48
CA ASN A 258 -28.42 -15.80 -20.45
C ASN A 258 -29.74 -15.34 -19.76
N PHE A 259 -29.64 -14.83 -18.52
CA PHE A 259 -30.84 -14.47 -17.77
C PHE A 259 -31.41 -13.10 -18.14
N ASN A 260 -30.72 -12.31 -18.96
CA ASN A 260 -31.08 -10.93 -19.27
C ASN A 260 -31.31 -10.07 -18.02
N ASP A 261 -30.52 -10.31 -16.97
CA ASP A 261 -30.62 -9.59 -15.73
C ASP A 261 -29.71 -8.35 -15.73
N HIS A 262 -30.32 -7.18 -15.80
CA HIS A 262 -29.61 -5.91 -15.75
C HIS A 262 -29.18 -5.48 -14.33
N ARG A 263 -29.52 -6.27 -13.29
CA ARG A 263 -29.17 -5.98 -11.90
C ARG A 263 -27.78 -6.47 -11.53
N ALA A 264 -26.73 -6.00 -12.20
CA ALA A 264 -25.36 -6.42 -11.91
C ALA A 264 -24.42 -5.22 -11.79
N ILE A 265 -23.51 -5.27 -10.81
CA ILE A 265 -22.52 -4.21 -10.58
C ILE A 265 -21.45 -4.15 -11.67
N ILE A 266 -21.26 -5.21 -12.45
CA ILE A 266 -20.24 -5.25 -13.51
C ILE A 266 -20.39 -4.14 -14.54
N TYR A 267 -21.61 -3.69 -14.80
CA TYR A 267 -21.88 -2.61 -15.76
C TYR A 267 -21.24 -1.32 -15.28
N ALA A 268 -21.51 -0.92 -14.06
CA ALA A 268 -20.90 0.26 -13.46
C ALA A 268 -19.37 0.12 -13.32
N ARG A 269 -18.88 -1.06 -12.88
CA ARG A 269 -17.43 -1.30 -12.74
C ARG A 269 -16.70 -1.19 -14.07
N ASN A 270 -17.21 -1.78 -15.14
CA ASN A 270 -16.57 -1.73 -16.46
C ASN A 270 -16.63 -0.32 -17.07
N GLU A 271 -17.67 0.48 -16.79
CA GLU A 271 -17.76 1.86 -17.25
C GLU A 271 -16.79 2.81 -16.55
N CYS A 272 -16.30 2.46 -15.35
CA CYS A 272 -15.40 3.34 -14.58
C CYS A 272 -14.13 3.72 -15.36
N TRP A 273 -13.56 2.85 -16.21
CA TRP A 273 -12.40 3.20 -17.04
C TRP A 273 -12.72 4.25 -18.08
N ARG A 274 -13.86 4.13 -18.78
CA ARG A 274 -14.31 5.11 -19.77
C ARG A 274 -14.60 6.47 -19.13
N ILE A 275 -15.18 6.43 -17.93
CA ILE A 275 -15.46 7.64 -17.12
C ILE A 275 -14.14 8.28 -16.69
N ALA A 276 -13.18 7.50 -16.18
CA ALA A 276 -11.87 7.99 -15.75
C ALA A 276 -11.10 8.64 -16.92
N GLU A 277 -11.16 8.04 -18.11
CA GLU A 277 -10.56 8.59 -19.33
C GLU A 277 -11.18 9.93 -19.72
N LYS A 278 -12.53 10.01 -19.75
CA LYS A 278 -13.27 11.26 -20.03
C LYS A 278 -12.93 12.38 -19.04
N LEU A 279 -12.73 12.02 -17.76
CA LEU A 279 -12.34 12.93 -16.67
C LEU A 279 -10.84 13.23 -16.65
N ARG A 280 -10.04 12.62 -17.54
CA ARG A 280 -8.57 12.72 -17.60
C ARG A 280 -7.88 12.36 -16.29
N LEU A 281 -8.41 11.37 -15.59
CA LEU A 281 -7.82 10.82 -14.38
C LEU A 281 -6.78 9.75 -14.76
N LYS A 282 -5.67 9.71 -14.02
CA LYS A 282 -4.66 8.66 -14.15
C LYS A 282 -4.99 7.45 -13.27
N TYR A 283 -5.60 7.74 -12.13
CA TYR A 283 -6.02 6.74 -11.14
C TYR A 283 -7.44 7.00 -10.67
N PHE A 284 -8.10 5.93 -10.25
CA PHE A 284 -9.40 6.01 -9.57
C PHE A 284 -9.54 4.88 -8.56
N LEU A 285 -10.41 5.10 -7.58
CA LEU A 285 -10.79 4.09 -6.58
C LEU A 285 -12.29 3.83 -6.71
N MET A 286 -12.67 2.59 -7.02
CA MET A 286 -14.07 2.17 -6.94
C MET A 286 -14.41 1.74 -5.52
N LEU A 287 -15.48 2.26 -4.98
CA LEU A 287 -16.08 1.88 -3.69
C LEU A 287 -17.58 1.65 -3.85
N ASP A 288 -18.11 0.70 -3.10
CA ASP A 288 -19.55 0.54 -2.95
C ASP A 288 -20.11 1.60 -1.98
N ASP A 289 -21.41 1.81 -1.95
CA ASP A 289 -22.07 2.90 -1.21
C ASP A 289 -22.34 2.61 0.27
N ASP A 290 -22.02 1.43 0.78
CA ASP A 290 -22.44 0.91 2.09
C ASP A 290 -21.32 0.79 3.15
N TYR A 291 -20.17 1.45 2.96
CA TYR A 291 -19.05 1.40 3.91
C TYR A 291 -19.23 2.40 5.04
N ARG A 292 -19.16 1.91 6.29
CA ARG A 292 -19.27 2.74 7.51
C ARG A 292 -17.95 3.35 7.96
N SER A 293 -16.83 2.67 7.66
CA SER A 293 -15.48 3.16 7.96
C SER A 293 -14.45 2.39 7.14
N ILE A 294 -13.25 2.96 7.09
CA ILE A 294 -12.03 2.27 6.71
C ILE A 294 -11.14 2.24 7.95
N ASP A 295 -10.79 1.04 8.39
CA ASP A 295 -10.10 0.80 9.64
C ASP A 295 -8.66 0.35 9.42
N TYR A 296 -7.76 0.78 10.30
CA TYR A 296 -6.42 0.22 10.46
C TYR A 296 -6.47 -1.02 11.35
N ARG A 297 -5.87 -2.13 10.88
CA ARG A 297 -5.77 -3.40 11.61
C ARG A 297 -4.38 -3.57 12.20
N TYR A 298 -4.30 -3.90 13.47
CA TYR A 298 -3.03 -4.11 14.19
C TYR A 298 -3.15 -5.20 15.24
N GLU A 299 -2.01 -5.77 15.60
CA GLU A 299 -1.90 -6.74 16.70
C GLU A 299 -1.51 -6.02 17.98
N GLU A 300 -2.21 -6.33 19.05
CA GLU A 300 -1.86 -5.90 20.40
C GLU A 300 -2.23 -7.01 21.38
N ASP A 301 -1.26 -7.42 22.20
CA ASP A 301 -1.39 -8.51 23.19
C ASP A 301 -1.91 -9.82 22.59
N GLY A 302 -1.41 -10.19 21.40
CA GLY A 302 -1.81 -11.40 20.67
C GLY A 302 -3.23 -11.34 20.09
N LYS A 303 -3.90 -10.19 20.14
CA LYS A 303 -5.25 -9.99 19.59
C LYS A 303 -5.22 -9.04 18.41
N LEU A 304 -6.01 -9.36 17.40
CA LEU A 304 -6.22 -8.47 16.27
C LEU A 304 -7.23 -7.39 16.66
N LYS A 305 -6.77 -6.14 16.66
CA LYS A 305 -7.58 -4.95 16.95
C LYS A 305 -7.80 -4.11 15.68
N SER A 306 -8.75 -3.20 15.73
CA SER A 306 -8.97 -2.20 14.69
C SER A 306 -9.23 -0.82 15.30
N LYS A 307 -8.92 0.20 14.50
CA LYS A 307 -9.28 1.59 14.77
C LYS A 307 -9.61 2.30 13.45
N PRO A 308 -10.60 3.20 13.44
CA PRO A 308 -10.90 4.02 12.26
C PRO A 308 -9.67 4.82 11.82
N LEU A 309 -9.53 4.99 10.51
CA LEU A 309 -8.54 5.90 9.93
C LEU A 309 -9.02 7.36 10.02
N HIS A 310 -8.06 8.29 10.11
CA HIS A 310 -8.31 9.74 10.17
C HIS A 310 -7.42 10.54 9.20
N ASP A 311 -6.67 9.84 8.34
CA ASP A 311 -5.72 10.44 7.38
C ASP A 311 -5.81 9.66 6.06
N LEU A 312 -7.01 9.73 5.46
CA LEU A 312 -7.34 8.84 4.35
C LEU A 312 -6.68 9.27 3.04
N ASP A 313 -6.46 10.56 2.82
CA ASP A 313 -5.72 11.06 1.66
C ASP A 313 -4.35 10.41 1.56
N ARG A 314 -3.68 10.32 2.68
CA ARG A 314 -2.37 9.73 2.82
C ARG A 314 -2.38 8.22 2.62
N VAL A 315 -3.41 7.54 3.11
CA VAL A 315 -3.59 6.10 2.89
C VAL A 315 -3.84 5.84 1.40
N PHE A 316 -4.67 6.63 0.76
CA PHE A 316 -4.96 6.50 -0.67
C PHE A 316 -3.72 6.76 -1.51
N GLU A 317 -2.95 7.81 -1.21
CA GLU A 317 -1.68 8.07 -1.89
C GLU A 317 -0.71 6.89 -1.76
N SER A 318 -0.59 6.32 -0.57
CA SER A 318 0.24 5.14 -0.32
C SER A 318 -0.22 3.92 -1.13
N MET A 319 -1.53 3.72 -1.28
CA MET A 319 -2.09 2.61 -2.08
C MET A 319 -1.84 2.84 -3.58
N ILE A 320 -1.94 4.08 -4.06
CA ILE A 320 -1.63 4.44 -5.45
C ILE A 320 -0.14 4.23 -5.75
N GLN A 321 0.76 4.68 -4.87
CA GLN A 321 2.19 4.45 -5.02
C GLN A 321 2.52 2.95 -5.04
N PHE A 322 1.88 2.17 -4.18
CA PHE A 322 2.04 0.72 -4.19
C PHE A 322 1.54 0.10 -5.51
N LEU A 323 0.40 0.56 -6.02
CA LEU A 323 -0.12 0.15 -7.33
C LEU A 323 0.87 0.46 -8.47
N GLU A 324 1.52 1.62 -8.43
CA GLU A 324 2.53 2.01 -9.43
C GLU A 324 3.77 1.11 -9.39
N VAL A 325 4.37 0.95 -8.20
CA VAL A 325 5.69 0.29 -8.08
C VAL A 325 5.61 -1.23 -8.09
N SER A 326 4.48 -1.82 -7.72
CA SER A 326 4.31 -3.28 -7.68
C SER A 326 4.05 -3.90 -9.05
N GLY A 327 3.64 -3.10 -10.04
CA GLY A 327 3.14 -3.60 -11.33
C GLY A 327 1.80 -4.34 -11.20
N ALA A 328 1.07 -4.17 -10.10
CA ALA A 328 -0.27 -4.71 -9.92
C ALA A 328 -1.27 -4.03 -10.88
N ASP A 329 -2.26 -4.78 -11.31
CA ASP A 329 -3.39 -4.24 -12.07
C ASP A 329 -4.37 -3.52 -11.13
N THR A 330 -4.54 -4.05 -9.92
CA THR A 330 -5.42 -3.50 -8.90
C THR A 330 -4.90 -3.80 -7.50
N VAL A 331 -4.99 -2.83 -6.60
CA VAL A 331 -4.81 -3.01 -5.16
C VAL A 331 -6.09 -2.65 -4.41
N ALA A 332 -6.32 -3.29 -3.28
CA ALA A 332 -7.57 -3.18 -2.54
C ALA A 332 -7.34 -3.14 -1.03
N PHE A 333 -8.33 -2.70 -0.30
CA PHE A 333 -8.46 -2.94 1.13
C PHE A 333 -8.96 -4.36 1.40
N CYS A 334 -8.62 -4.91 2.56
CA CYS A 334 -9.20 -6.16 3.02
C CYS A 334 -10.63 -5.97 3.55
N GLN A 335 -11.32 -7.08 3.74
CA GLN A 335 -12.66 -7.14 4.31
C GLN A 335 -12.67 -7.92 5.62
N GLY A 336 -13.75 -7.79 6.39
CA GLY A 336 -13.92 -8.49 7.67
C GLY A 336 -13.69 -10.00 7.58
N GLY A 337 -14.13 -10.64 6.50
CA GLY A 337 -13.94 -12.07 6.25
C GLY A 337 -12.46 -12.52 6.08
N ASP A 338 -11.55 -11.59 5.79
CA ASP A 338 -10.12 -11.88 5.66
C ASP A 338 -9.42 -12.05 7.01
N PHE A 339 -10.08 -11.66 8.07
CA PHE A 339 -9.54 -11.70 9.42
C PHE A 339 -10.13 -12.84 10.29
N ILE A 340 -10.85 -13.77 9.68
CA ILE A 340 -11.34 -14.97 10.37
C ILE A 340 -10.13 -15.77 10.87
N GLY A 341 -10.13 -16.10 12.16
CA GLY A 341 -9.01 -16.72 12.86
C GLY A 341 -8.04 -15.74 13.51
N GLY A 342 -8.32 -14.44 13.43
CA GLY A 342 -7.56 -13.38 14.11
C GLY A 342 -6.11 -13.31 13.66
N VAL A 343 -5.20 -13.05 14.61
CA VAL A 343 -3.76 -12.98 14.37
C VAL A 343 -3.21 -14.32 13.86
N ASP A 344 -3.68 -15.42 14.44
CA ASP A 344 -3.17 -16.77 14.14
C ASP A 344 -3.79 -17.38 12.88
N GLY A 345 -4.85 -16.81 12.36
CA GLY A 345 -5.52 -17.28 11.12
C GLY A 345 -4.67 -17.19 9.86
N GLY A 346 -3.46 -16.65 9.95
CA GLY A 346 -2.45 -16.65 8.90
C GLY A 346 -2.65 -15.61 7.80
N LYS A 347 -3.84 -15.08 7.58
CA LYS A 347 -4.09 -14.07 6.54
C LYS A 347 -3.52 -12.70 6.93
N PHE A 348 -3.73 -12.26 8.17
CA PHE A 348 -3.19 -10.99 8.65
C PHE A 348 -1.65 -10.93 8.58
N LYS A 349 -0.98 -12.03 8.97
CA LYS A 349 0.49 -12.13 8.94
C LYS A 349 1.08 -12.16 7.52
N LYS A 350 0.28 -12.45 6.50
CA LYS A 350 0.74 -12.44 5.09
C LYS A 350 0.94 -11.04 4.54
N GLU A 351 0.40 -10.02 5.19
CA GLU A 351 0.39 -8.60 4.81
C GLU A 351 -0.26 -8.32 3.44
N LEU A 352 -0.01 -9.13 2.43
CA LEU A 352 -0.62 -9.05 1.10
C LEU A 352 -1.38 -10.32 0.75
N LEU A 353 -2.61 -10.18 0.30
CA LEU A 353 -3.43 -11.26 -0.24
C LEU A 353 -3.56 -11.10 -1.75
N ARG A 354 -3.43 -12.18 -2.53
CA ARG A 354 -3.52 -12.18 -4.00
C ARG A 354 -4.96 -12.12 -4.50
N LYS A 355 -5.69 -11.11 -4.06
CA LYS A 355 -7.07 -10.84 -4.48
C LYS A 355 -7.36 -9.35 -4.38
N ALA A 356 -8.39 -8.87 -5.06
CA ALA A 356 -8.99 -7.57 -4.83
C ALA A 356 -10.51 -7.74 -4.78
N MET A 357 -11.15 -7.17 -3.78
CA MET A 357 -12.59 -7.30 -3.54
C MET A 357 -13.15 -5.97 -3.00
N ASN A 358 -14.30 -5.57 -3.47
CA ASN A 358 -15.14 -4.47 -2.99
C ASN A 358 -14.51 -3.06 -2.99
N SER A 359 -13.21 -2.93 -3.04
CA SER A 359 -12.49 -1.67 -3.19
C SER A 359 -11.37 -1.88 -4.20
N PHE A 360 -11.26 -1.00 -5.21
CA PHE A 360 -10.34 -1.25 -6.32
C PHE A 360 -9.64 0.03 -6.69
N PHE A 361 -8.37 0.16 -6.30
CA PHE A 361 -7.47 1.19 -6.84
C PHE A 361 -7.01 0.74 -8.22
N CYS A 362 -7.33 1.49 -9.24
CA CYS A 362 -7.10 1.18 -10.63
C CYS A 362 -6.31 2.27 -11.34
N LYS A 363 -5.61 1.86 -12.41
CA LYS A 363 -4.99 2.76 -13.38
C LYS A 363 -5.89 2.86 -14.60
N THR A 364 -6.08 4.06 -15.13
CA THR A 364 -6.92 4.30 -16.31
C THR A 364 -6.34 3.65 -17.57
N ASP A 365 -5.01 3.59 -17.67
CA ASP A 365 -4.28 3.00 -18.80
C ASP A 365 -4.19 1.46 -18.78
N THR A 366 -4.70 0.82 -17.72
CA THR A 366 -4.64 -0.64 -17.57
C THR A 366 -6.04 -1.17 -17.27
N PRO A 367 -6.98 -1.12 -18.22
CA PRO A 367 -8.34 -1.57 -18.00
C PRO A 367 -8.38 -3.08 -17.75
N ILE A 368 -9.21 -3.49 -16.80
CA ILE A 368 -9.62 -4.87 -16.57
C ILE A 368 -11.13 -5.00 -16.81
N GLU A 369 -11.57 -6.18 -17.22
CA GLU A 369 -12.97 -6.47 -17.46
C GLU A 369 -13.53 -7.37 -16.37
N TYR A 370 -14.56 -6.89 -15.68
CA TYR A 370 -15.34 -7.68 -14.74
C TYR A 370 -16.38 -8.49 -15.50
N ARG A 371 -16.53 -9.77 -15.15
CA ARG A 371 -17.45 -10.72 -15.79
C ARG A 371 -18.30 -11.44 -14.76
N GLY A 372 -19.49 -11.82 -15.19
CA GLY A 372 -20.46 -12.54 -14.37
C GLY A 372 -21.31 -11.60 -13.51
N THR A 373 -22.60 -11.85 -13.50
CA THR A 373 -23.60 -11.03 -12.78
C THR A 373 -23.46 -11.14 -11.26
N MET A 374 -22.82 -12.19 -10.76
CA MET A 374 -22.57 -12.41 -9.34
C MET A 374 -21.14 -12.88 -9.10
N ASN A 375 -20.55 -12.46 -7.96
CA ASN A 375 -19.20 -12.84 -7.52
C ASN A 375 -18.11 -12.45 -8.52
N GLU A 376 -18.34 -11.38 -9.23
CA GLU A 376 -17.55 -10.83 -10.31
C GLU A 376 -16.10 -10.55 -9.90
N ASP A 377 -15.89 -10.15 -8.64
CA ASP A 377 -14.58 -9.95 -8.05
C ASP A 377 -13.77 -11.27 -8.01
N VAL A 378 -14.39 -12.36 -7.54
CA VAL A 378 -13.74 -13.70 -7.48
C VAL A 378 -13.47 -14.23 -8.89
N VAL A 379 -14.44 -14.06 -9.81
CA VAL A 379 -14.27 -14.41 -11.23
C VAL A 379 -13.07 -13.65 -11.79
N THR A 380 -13.00 -12.35 -11.59
CA THR A 380 -11.96 -11.48 -12.14
C THR A 380 -10.58 -11.85 -11.62
N TYR A 381 -10.36 -11.89 -10.29
CA TYR A 381 -9.02 -12.16 -9.80
C TYR A 381 -8.58 -13.62 -9.99
N THR A 382 -9.49 -14.60 -10.10
CA THR A 382 -9.09 -15.99 -10.39
C THR A 382 -8.75 -16.20 -11.86
N THR A 383 -9.53 -15.66 -12.79
CA THR A 383 -9.30 -15.78 -14.22
C THR A 383 -8.10 -14.98 -14.69
N LEU A 384 -8.01 -13.72 -14.30
CA LEU A 384 -6.92 -12.84 -14.75
C LEU A 384 -5.59 -13.19 -14.08
N SER A 385 -5.57 -13.57 -12.78
CA SER A 385 -4.33 -14.01 -12.13
C SER A 385 -3.74 -15.25 -12.80
N SER A 386 -4.56 -16.16 -13.32
CA SER A 386 -4.06 -17.33 -14.06
C SER A 386 -3.38 -16.96 -15.38
N ARG A 387 -3.62 -15.76 -15.87
CA ARG A 387 -3.02 -15.17 -17.08
C ARG A 387 -1.86 -14.21 -16.80
N GLY A 388 -1.47 -14.05 -15.53
CA GLY A 388 -0.33 -13.23 -15.11
C GLY A 388 -0.67 -11.84 -14.59
N HIS A 389 -1.95 -11.50 -14.46
CA HIS A 389 -2.38 -10.27 -13.81
C HIS A 389 -2.18 -10.33 -12.30
N LEU A 390 -1.86 -9.21 -11.68
CA LEU A 390 -1.58 -9.13 -10.25
C LEU A 390 -2.65 -8.32 -9.52
N PHE A 391 -3.23 -8.94 -8.51
CA PHE A 391 -4.21 -8.36 -7.60
C PHE A 391 -3.71 -8.47 -6.18
N PHE A 392 -3.79 -7.39 -5.40
CA PHE A 392 -3.39 -7.42 -4.00
C PHE A 392 -4.41 -6.73 -3.10
N SER A 393 -4.69 -7.34 -1.94
CA SER A 393 -5.31 -6.64 -0.81
C SER A 393 -4.30 -6.51 0.32
N TYR A 394 -4.18 -5.32 0.90
CA TYR A 394 -3.27 -5.05 2.00
C TYR A 394 -3.97 -5.22 3.34
N THR A 395 -3.47 -6.14 4.18
CA THR A 395 -4.17 -6.58 5.39
C THR A 395 -4.16 -5.58 6.54
N LYS A 396 -3.42 -4.49 6.43
CA LYS A 396 -3.44 -3.44 7.47
C LYS A 396 -4.64 -2.50 7.33
N TYR A 397 -5.29 -2.46 6.17
CA TYR A 397 -6.48 -1.64 5.94
C TYR A 397 -7.68 -2.50 5.63
N CYS A 398 -8.83 -2.17 6.20
CA CYS A 398 -10.05 -2.94 6.10
C CYS A 398 -11.26 -2.03 5.88
N VAL A 399 -12.05 -2.29 4.85
CA VAL A 399 -13.39 -1.69 4.72
C VAL A 399 -14.36 -2.37 5.70
N VAL A 400 -15.14 -1.58 6.39
CA VAL A 400 -16.20 -2.03 7.31
C VAL A 400 -17.54 -1.74 6.66
N GLN A 401 -18.16 -2.78 6.12
CA GLN A 401 -19.46 -2.70 5.44
C GLN A 401 -20.62 -2.82 6.42
N LEU A 402 -21.77 -2.33 6.01
CA LEU A 402 -23.04 -2.72 6.58
C LEU A 402 -23.29 -4.24 6.36
N PRO A 403 -24.09 -4.90 7.21
CA PRO A 403 -24.46 -6.30 6.96
C PRO A 403 -25.06 -6.44 5.55
N THR A 404 -24.61 -7.45 4.79
CA THR A 404 -25.12 -7.73 3.45
C THR A 404 -26.66 -7.83 3.49
N GLN A 405 -27.33 -7.23 2.53
CA GLN A 405 -28.81 -7.18 2.43
C GLN A 405 -29.52 -6.32 3.52
N SER A 406 -28.80 -5.45 4.21
CA SER A 406 -29.41 -4.53 5.20
C SER A 406 -30.05 -3.29 4.56
N LEU A 407 -29.68 -2.96 3.33
CA LEU A 407 -30.22 -1.85 2.55
C LEU A 407 -31.11 -2.38 1.42
N SER A 408 -32.16 -1.64 1.05
CA SER A 408 -32.95 -1.88 -0.16
C SER A 408 -32.19 -1.41 -1.40
N GLY A 409 -32.56 -1.87 -2.59
CA GLY A 409 -31.92 -1.51 -3.86
C GLY A 409 -30.63 -2.27 -4.17
N GLY A 410 -30.00 -1.93 -5.28
CA GLY A 410 -28.79 -2.57 -5.78
C GLY A 410 -28.96 -4.08 -6.01
N MET A 411 -27.94 -4.86 -5.65
CA MET A 411 -27.93 -6.34 -5.80
C MET A 411 -28.77 -7.11 -4.75
N THR A 412 -29.40 -6.42 -3.81
CA THR A 412 -30.08 -7.07 -2.68
C THR A 412 -31.16 -8.05 -3.13
N ASP A 413 -31.95 -7.67 -4.12
CA ASP A 413 -33.07 -8.52 -4.59
C ASP A 413 -32.57 -9.72 -5.40
N ALA A 414 -31.58 -9.55 -6.24
CA ALA A 414 -30.92 -10.65 -6.94
C ALA A 414 -30.33 -11.69 -5.97
N TYR A 415 -29.73 -11.24 -4.86
CA TYR A 415 -29.24 -12.15 -3.81
C TYR A 415 -30.36 -12.86 -3.03
N LYS A 416 -31.52 -12.23 -2.85
CA LYS A 416 -32.70 -12.87 -2.21
C LYS A 416 -33.28 -13.95 -3.10
N GLU A 417 -33.33 -13.73 -4.42
CA GLU A 417 -33.86 -14.69 -5.41
C GLU A 417 -32.96 -15.92 -5.57
N GLY A 418 -31.65 -15.72 -5.83
CA GLY A 418 -30.69 -16.78 -6.12
C GLY A 418 -29.96 -17.36 -4.91
N GLY A 419 -29.97 -16.64 -3.80
CA GLY A 419 -29.24 -16.99 -2.59
C GLY A 419 -27.72 -17.08 -2.75
N THR A 420 -27.04 -17.51 -1.70
CA THR A 420 -25.57 -17.71 -1.71
C THR A 420 -25.16 -18.92 -2.53
N TYR A 421 -26.10 -19.76 -2.92
CA TYR A 421 -25.88 -20.94 -3.73
C TYR A 421 -25.45 -20.56 -5.16
N LEU A 422 -26.29 -19.78 -5.85
CA LEU A 422 -26.03 -19.33 -7.22
C LEU A 422 -24.72 -18.54 -7.30
N LYS A 423 -24.52 -17.59 -6.40
CA LYS A 423 -23.28 -16.81 -6.28
C LYS A 423 -22.03 -17.67 -6.31
N SER A 424 -22.02 -18.80 -5.61
CA SER A 424 -20.83 -19.65 -5.50
C SER A 424 -20.49 -20.35 -6.81
N PHE A 425 -21.46 -20.58 -7.68
CA PHE A 425 -21.26 -21.28 -8.95
C PHE A 425 -20.65 -20.41 -10.05
N TYR A 426 -20.88 -19.10 -10.07
CA TYR A 426 -20.28 -18.22 -11.10
C TYR A 426 -18.75 -18.36 -11.17
N ALA A 427 -18.08 -18.28 -10.03
CA ALA A 427 -16.62 -18.43 -9.98
C ALA A 427 -16.16 -19.84 -10.38
N ILE A 428 -16.96 -20.87 -10.12
CA ILE A 428 -16.65 -22.25 -10.52
C ILE A 428 -16.81 -22.43 -12.03
N MET A 429 -17.89 -21.91 -12.60
CA MET A 429 -18.11 -21.97 -14.06
C MET A 429 -16.96 -21.28 -14.81
N SER A 430 -16.49 -20.15 -14.29
CA SER A 430 -15.38 -19.40 -14.90
C SER A 430 -14.03 -20.12 -14.77
N MET A 431 -13.72 -20.69 -13.61
CA MET A 431 -12.41 -21.29 -13.29
C MET A 431 -12.55 -22.60 -12.51
N PRO A 432 -13.11 -23.67 -13.12
CA PRO A 432 -13.34 -24.95 -12.45
C PRO A 432 -12.05 -25.63 -11.96
N SER A 433 -10.92 -25.34 -12.58
CA SER A 433 -9.60 -25.83 -12.15
C SER A 433 -9.10 -25.17 -10.86
N SER A 434 -9.55 -23.96 -10.57
CA SER A 434 -9.05 -23.14 -9.45
C SER A 434 -10.07 -22.92 -8.35
N VAL A 435 -11.36 -23.09 -8.63
CA VAL A 435 -12.44 -22.80 -7.69
C VAL A 435 -13.30 -24.05 -7.48
N LYS A 436 -13.58 -24.33 -6.20
CA LYS A 436 -14.45 -25.45 -5.79
C LYS A 436 -15.55 -24.95 -4.85
N VAL A 437 -16.67 -25.68 -4.83
CA VAL A 437 -17.70 -25.52 -3.80
C VAL A 437 -17.20 -26.12 -2.50
N SER A 438 -17.44 -25.46 -1.41
CA SER A 438 -17.21 -25.96 -0.06
C SER A 438 -18.30 -25.51 0.90
N MET A 439 -18.46 -26.24 2.00
CA MET A 439 -19.30 -25.77 3.11
C MET A 439 -18.51 -24.82 4.00
N MET A 440 -19.05 -23.64 4.24
CA MET A 440 -18.55 -22.74 5.26
C MET A 440 -19.32 -22.96 6.56
N TYR A 441 -18.58 -23.31 7.62
CA TYR A 441 -19.12 -23.52 8.96
C TYR A 441 -18.91 -22.26 9.78
N THR A 442 -19.93 -21.41 9.82
CA THR A 442 -20.00 -20.23 10.66
C THR A 442 -21.21 -20.39 11.59
N LYS A 443 -21.75 -19.31 12.16
CA LYS A 443 -23.02 -19.32 12.88
C LYS A 443 -24.14 -19.99 12.06
N HIS A 444 -24.07 -19.87 10.72
CA HIS A 444 -24.96 -20.56 9.78
C HIS A 444 -24.11 -21.35 8.78
N LYS A 445 -24.47 -22.60 8.53
CA LYS A 445 -23.87 -23.42 7.46
C LYS A 445 -24.34 -22.87 6.11
N ARG A 446 -23.40 -22.63 5.20
CA ARG A 446 -23.73 -22.17 3.84
C ARG A 446 -22.72 -22.71 2.83
N ILE A 447 -23.18 -22.89 1.60
CA ILE A 447 -22.31 -23.14 0.47
C ILE A 447 -21.49 -21.90 0.18
N HIS A 448 -20.21 -22.09 -0.11
CA HIS A 448 -19.28 -21.03 -0.43
C HIS A 448 -18.23 -21.52 -1.44
N HIS A 449 -17.70 -20.64 -2.25
CA HIS A 449 -16.58 -20.94 -3.11
C HIS A 449 -15.27 -21.05 -2.30
N ARG A 450 -14.36 -21.92 -2.75
CA ARG A 450 -13.00 -22.06 -2.21
C ARG A 450 -12.01 -21.99 -3.35
N VAL A 451 -11.09 -21.01 -3.28
CA VAL A 451 -10.07 -20.80 -4.30
C VAL A 451 -8.82 -21.62 -3.96
N ASN A 452 -8.33 -22.37 -4.94
CA ASN A 452 -7.00 -22.98 -4.92
C ASN A 452 -6.00 -21.99 -5.55
N TRP A 453 -5.22 -21.34 -4.69
CA TRP A 453 -4.31 -20.27 -5.10
C TRP A 453 -3.13 -20.74 -5.96
N GLU A 454 -2.73 -22.00 -5.87
CA GLU A 454 -1.68 -22.57 -6.72
C GLU A 454 -2.13 -22.64 -8.17
N HIS A 455 -3.40 -22.89 -8.39
CA HIS A 455 -3.97 -22.98 -9.73
C HIS A 455 -4.33 -21.60 -10.33
N THR A 456 -4.33 -20.55 -9.55
CA THR A 456 -4.52 -19.18 -10.04
C THR A 456 -3.22 -18.50 -10.46
N ALA A 457 -2.07 -19.18 -10.36
CA ALA A 457 -0.80 -18.69 -10.88
C ALA A 457 -0.60 -19.15 -12.33
N PRO A 458 0.03 -18.32 -13.19
CA PRO A 458 0.36 -18.75 -14.56
C PRO A 458 1.28 -19.98 -14.53
N LYS A 459 1.00 -20.95 -15.37
CA LYS A 459 1.89 -22.12 -15.58
C LYS A 459 2.99 -21.82 -16.59
N ILE A 460 2.74 -20.83 -17.46
CA ILE A 460 3.69 -20.36 -18.47
C ILE A 460 3.83 -18.85 -18.23
N LEU A 461 5.07 -18.38 -18.07
CA LEU A 461 5.34 -16.97 -17.93
C LEU A 461 5.18 -16.27 -19.29
N ASN A 462 4.56 -15.11 -19.30
CA ASN A 462 4.51 -14.25 -20.45
C ASN A 462 5.95 -13.80 -20.82
N GLU A 463 6.24 -13.71 -22.12
CA GLU A 463 7.57 -13.30 -22.62
C GLU A 463 8.05 -11.97 -22.04
N LYS A 464 7.15 -11.01 -21.80
CA LYS A 464 7.49 -9.73 -21.17
C LYS A 464 8.18 -9.86 -19.80
N TRP A 465 8.05 -11.02 -19.13
CA TRP A 465 8.66 -11.31 -17.83
C TRP A 465 9.93 -12.15 -17.92
N ARG A 466 10.28 -12.62 -19.12
CA ARG A 466 11.54 -13.33 -19.32
C ARG A 466 12.71 -12.35 -19.21
N LYS A 467 13.74 -12.76 -18.51
CA LYS A 467 15.03 -12.06 -18.55
C LYS A 467 15.59 -12.18 -19.95
N GLU A 468 16.03 -11.06 -20.51
CA GLU A 468 16.81 -11.08 -21.76
C GLU A 468 18.00 -12.02 -21.56
N ARG A 469 18.19 -12.95 -22.49
CA ARG A 469 19.43 -13.75 -22.53
C ARG A 469 20.56 -12.77 -22.79
N LYS A 470 21.52 -12.68 -21.88
CA LYS A 470 22.80 -12.07 -22.22
C LYS A 470 23.36 -12.91 -23.34
N GLU A 471 23.50 -12.34 -24.54
CA GLU A 471 24.32 -12.95 -25.57
C GLU A 471 25.72 -13.05 -24.98
N GLU A 472 26.21 -14.28 -24.81
CA GLU A 472 27.61 -14.54 -24.46
C GLU A 472 28.44 -14.07 -25.65
N SER A 473 29.08 -12.90 -25.49
CA SER A 473 30.06 -12.34 -26.42
C SER A 473 31.42 -13.01 -26.27
#